data_3727ff26ae17fc6683421fd44ecad15a
#
_entry.id   3727ff26ae17fc6683421fd44ecad15a
#
_cell.length_a   1.000
_cell.length_b   1.000
_cell.length_c   1.000
_cell.angle_alpha   90.00
_cell.angle_beta   90.00
_cell.angle_gamma   90.00
#
_symmetry.space_group_name_H-M   'P 1'
#
loop_
_entity.id
_entity.type
_entity.pdbx_description
1 polymer ?
#
loop_
_entity_poly.entity_id
_entity_poly.type
_entity_poly.pdbx_seq_one_letter_code
_entity_poly.pdbx_strand_id
1 'polypeptide(L)'
;MVLASATLTIMAAAIIAPSLPAMGEVYGEGVLVRLALTITSLAIAISAPVAGLVADRLGRKPLLVVSLVLYALSGTAGFFVSSLPVLLGTRTVLGLAVGGIMTSVSALITDWFDGPERGRFLGFQQAFASLGGVVFLPLAGVLAGVDWRLPFWLYAVAAVVALGAIAGLTNEPRSAQKAVPGAFPRAAIGIYLIALIATLTFYMAPTQLPFLLRDLGAGPAVIGLVVAGSTLTSVAGALVFPKLPQGRITGAGIALLGAGWALIGATDSIWLVTAGLLVGGFGVGLVVPNLNLRLADLAPPAQRGRVLSGLVAGIFLGQFLSPLAIAPLVPAVGIAAAFVWTGVVTTVGGAILALGYKEKN
;
A
#
# COMPACT_ATOMS: atom_id res chain seq x y z
N MET A 1 -21.66 1.02 0.48
CA MET A 1 -21.01 0.15 -0.50
C MET A 1 -19.69 0.73 -1.00
N VAL A 2 -19.62 2.00 -1.45
CA VAL A 2 -18.39 2.61 -1.98
C VAL A 2 -17.24 2.59 -0.95
N LEU A 3 -17.49 3.00 0.30
CA LEU A 3 -16.48 2.92 1.37
C LEU A 3 -16.11 1.47 1.73
N ALA A 4 -17.06 0.53 1.69
CA ALA A 4 -16.76 -0.89 1.87
C ALA A 4 -15.84 -1.43 0.77
N SER A 5 -15.95 -0.94 -0.47
CA SER A 5 -15.01 -1.29 -1.55
C SER A 5 -13.59 -0.77 -1.25
N ALA A 6 -13.45 0.35 -0.54
CA ALA A 6 -12.15 0.88 -0.17
C ALA A 6 -11.39 -0.03 0.82
N THR A 7 -12.07 -0.77 1.72
CA THR A 7 -11.41 -1.69 2.66
C THR A 7 -10.63 -2.79 1.94
N LEU A 8 -11.06 -3.17 0.73
CA LEU A 8 -10.45 -4.22 -0.06
C LEU A 8 -9.10 -3.83 -0.67
N THR A 9 -8.80 -2.53 -0.76
CA THR A 9 -7.62 -2.06 -1.50
C THR A 9 -6.30 -2.37 -0.80
N ILE A 10 -6.18 -2.09 0.52
CA ILE A 10 -4.98 -2.44 1.30
C ILE A 10 -4.94 -3.95 1.57
N MET A 11 -6.10 -4.57 1.83
CA MET A 11 -6.23 -6.00 2.00
C MET A 11 -5.63 -6.79 0.83
N ALA A 12 -5.78 -6.32 -0.41
CA ALA A 12 -5.40 -7.04 -1.63
C ALA A 12 -3.94 -7.52 -1.65
N ALA A 13 -3.01 -6.66 -1.26
CA ALA A 13 -1.59 -7.00 -1.22
C ALA A 13 -1.21 -7.63 0.13
N ALA A 14 -1.74 -7.10 1.24
CA ALA A 14 -1.22 -7.39 2.57
C ALA A 14 -1.64 -8.77 3.12
N ILE A 15 -2.80 -9.30 2.70
CA ILE A 15 -3.41 -10.50 3.31
C ILE A 15 -2.55 -11.76 3.22
N ILE A 16 -1.67 -11.87 2.24
CA ILE A 16 -0.78 -13.03 2.08
C ILE A 16 0.54 -12.91 2.86
N ALA A 17 0.81 -11.75 3.49
CA ALA A 17 2.07 -11.56 4.21
C ALA A 17 2.31 -12.61 5.31
N PRO A 18 1.34 -12.99 6.16
CA PRO A 18 1.52 -14.06 7.14
C PRO A 18 1.76 -15.44 6.53
N SER A 19 1.33 -15.68 5.29
CA SER A 19 1.52 -16.94 4.57
C SER A 19 2.86 -17.04 3.84
N LEU A 20 3.61 -15.94 3.68
CA LEU A 20 4.86 -15.93 2.90
C LEU A 20 5.89 -16.95 3.38
N PRO A 21 6.14 -17.15 4.70
CA PRO A 21 7.09 -18.17 5.15
C PRO A 21 6.69 -19.59 4.72
N ALA A 22 5.43 -19.98 4.89
CA ALA A 22 4.93 -21.29 4.48
C ALA A 22 4.93 -21.45 2.94
N MET A 23 4.63 -20.36 2.19
CA MET A 23 4.81 -20.36 0.73
C MET A 23 6.27 -20.54 0.33
N GLY A 24 7.22 -20.00 1.12
CA GLY A 24 8.66 -20.20 0.94
C GLY A 24 9.07 -21.67 1.10
N GLU A 25 8.48 -22.39 2.04
CA GLU A 25 8.72 -23.83 2.22
C GLU A 25 8.22 -24.66 1.02
N VAL A 26 7.12 -24.25 0.39
CA VAL A 26 6.52 -24.96 -0.76
C VAL A 26 7.20 -24.62 -2.09
N TYR A 27 7.53 -23.35 -2.31
CA TYR A 27 7.99 -22.83 -3.61
C TYR A 27 9.46 -22.39 -3.62
N GLY A 28 10.16 -22.49 -2.47
CA GLY A 28 11.51 -21.93 -2.26
C GLY A 28 11.46 -20.48 -1.78
N GLU A 29 12.39 -20.10 -0.88
CA GLU A 29 12.45 -18.77 -0.26
C GLU A 29 13.03 -17.68 -1.20
N GLY A 30 12.89 -17.84 -2.50
CA GLY A 30 13.38 -16.90 -3.51
C GLY A 30 12.59 -15.58 -3.57
N VAL A 31 13.11 -14.65 -4.36
CA VAL A 31 12.46 -13.36 -4.62
C VAL A 31 11.06 -13.52 -5.21
N LEU A 32 10.81 -14.59 -5.98
CA LEU A 32 9.52 -14.84 -6.64
C LEU A 32 8.37 -15.03 -5.64
N VAL A 33 8.63 -15.67 -4.48
CA VAL A 33 7.61 -15.80 -3.43
C VAL A 33 7.25 -14.44 -2.85
N ARG A 34 8.23 -13.56 -2.64
CA ARG A 34 8.02 -12.19 -2.17
C ARG A 34 7.30 -11.33 -3.22
N LEU A 35 7.53 -11.61 -4.51
CA LEU A 35 6.79 -10.96 -5.61
C LEU A 35 5.31 -11.34 -5.62
N ALA A 36 4.89 -12.47 -5.07
CA ALA A 36 3.48 -12.81 -4.94
C ALA A 36 2.69 -11.74 -4.13
N LEU A 37 3.35 -11.04 -3.21
CA LEU A 37 2.78 -9.91 -2.49
C LEU A 37 2.82 -8.62 -3.34
N THR A 38 3.93 -8.33 -4.01
CA THR A 38 4.21 -7.01 -4.58
C THR A 38 3.91 -6.87 -6.07
N ILE A 39 3.72 -7.97 -6.82
CA ILE A 39 3.29 -7.92 -8.22
C ILE A 39 1.92 -7.25 -8.37
N THR A 40 1.06 -7.39 -7.36
CA THR A 40 -0.22 -6.68 -7.25
C THR A 40 -0.01 -5.17 -7.32
N SER A 41 1.02 -4.65 -6.64
CA SER A 41 1.34 -3.22 -6.64
C SER A 41 1.79 -2.72 -8.02
N LEU A 42 2.60 -3.50 -8.75
CA LEU A 42 2.95 -3.15 -10.13
C LEU A 42 1.70 -3.07 -11.02
N ALA A 43 0.81 -4.07 -10.90
CA ALA A 43 -0.42 -4.10 -11.68
C ALA A 43 -1.33 -2.90 -11.35
N ILE A 44 -1.40 -2.47 -10.08
CA ILE A 44 -2.13 -1.26 -9.67
C ILE A 44 -1.51 -0.02 -10.31
N ALA A 45 -0.17 0.13 -10.26
CA ALA A 45 0.52 1.28 -10.83
C ALA A 45 0.24 1.44 -12.33
N ILE A 46 0.15 0.34 -13.06
CA ILE A 46 -0.14 0.32 -14.50
C ILE A 46 -1.62 0.53 -14.78
N SER A 47 -2.50 -0.10 -13.97
CA SER A 47 -3.94 -0.12 -14.26
C SER A 47 -4.66 1.15 -13.86
N ALA A 48 -4.22 1.88 -12.83
CA ALA A 48 -4.92 3.05 -12.34
C ALA A 48 -5.14 4.16 -13.41
N PRO A 49 -4.14 4.53 -14.24
CA PRO A 49 -4.36 5.46 -15.35
C PRO A 49 -5.33 4.92 -16.41
N VAL A 50 -5.24 3.62 -16.72
CA VAL A 50 -6.11 2.96 -17.71
C VAL A 50 -7.54 2.87 -17.20
N ALA A 51 -7.73 2.55 -15.91
CA ALA A 51 -9.03 2.47 -15.27
C ALA A 51 -9.80 3.81 -15.34
N GLY A 52 -9.09 4.95 -15.28
CA GLY A 52 -9.69 6.26 -15.49
C GLY A 52 -10.33 6.38 -16.89
N LEU A 53 -9.61 6.00 -17.92
CA LEU A 53 -10.13 6.01 -19.31
C LEU A 53 -11.31 5.04 -19.50
N VAL A 54 -11.26 3.88 -18.86
CA VAL A 54 -12.34 2.88 -18.88
C VAL A 54 -13.55 3.41 -18.12
N ALA A 55 -13.37 4.04 -16.96
CA ALA A 55 -14.44 4.68 -16.19
C ALA A 55 -15.16 5.75 -16.98
N ASP A 56 -14.43 6.53 -17.80
CA ASP A 56 -14.99 7.57 -18.65
C ASP A 56 -15.81 6.99 -19.81
N ARG A 57 -15.49 5.78 -20.30
CA ARG A 57 -16.19 5.13 -21.41
C ARG A 57 -17.37 4.27 -20.95
N LEU A 58 -17.16 3.39 -19.99
CA LEU A 58 -18.15 2.41 -19.52
C LEU A 58 -19.01 2.93 -18.37
N GLY A 59 -18.53 3.96 -17.65
CA GLY A 59 -19.16 4.46 -16.42
C GLY A 59 -18.53 3.92 -15.15
N ARG A 60 -18.71 4.64 -14.03
CA ARG A 60 -18.05 4.34 -12.74
C ARG A 60 -18.62 3.08 -12.08
N LYS A 61 -19.94 2.90 -12.08
CA LYS A 61 -20.60 1.72 -11.48
C LYS A 61 -20.24 0.43 -12.21
N PRO A 62 -20.34 0.32 -13.54
CA PRO A 62 -19.94 -0.90 -14.25
C PRO A 62 -18.48 -1.27 -14.00
N LEU A 63 -17.56 -0.28 -14.03
CA LEU A 63 -16.16 -0.52 -13.74
C LEU A 63 -15.95 -1.04 -12.31
N LEU A 64 -16.61 -0.44 -11.30
CA LEU A 64 -16.53 -0.90 -9.92
C LEU A 64 -17.01 -2.34 -9.77
N VAL A 65 -18.17 -2.68 -10.35
CA VAL A 65 -18.75 -4.03 -10.26
C VAL A 65 -17.86 -5.07 -10.92
N VAL A 66 -17.40 -4.81 -12.16
CA VAL A 66 -16.48 -5.72 -12.87
C VAL A 66 -15.18 -5.89 -12.07
N SER A 67 -14.62 -4.81 -11.53
CA SER A 67 -13.41 -4.86 -10.73
C SER A 67 -13.61 -5.66 -9.43
N LEU A 68 -14.75 -5.52 -8.74
CA LEU A 68 -15.06 -6.30 -7.53
C LEU A 68 -15.20 -7.80 -7.83
N VAL A 69 -15.85 -8.15 -8.96
CA VAL A 69 -15.97 -9.55 -9.40
C VAL A 69 -14.60 -10.13 -9.75
N LEU A 70 -13.80 -9.41 -10.54
CA LEU A 70 -12.43 -9.82 -10.86
C LEU A 70 -11.57 -9.98 -9.61
N TYR A 71 -11.71 -9.07 -8.65
CA TYR A 71 -11.04 -9.14 -7.35
C TYR A 71 -11.39 -10.42 -6.60
N ALA A 72 -12.70 -10.72 -6.47
CA ALA A 72 -13.16 -11.94 -5.80
C ALA A 72 -12.62 -13.19 -6.49
N LEU A 73 -12.78 -13.30 -7.80
CA LEU A 73 -12.36 -14.47 -8.57
C LEU A 73 -10.84 -14.67 -8.56
N SER A 74 -10.07 -13.63 -8.92
CA SER A 74 -8.61 -13.74 -8.96
C SER A 74 -8.00 -13.88 -7.56
N GLY A 75 -8.62 -13.26 -6.55
CA GLY A 75 -8.22 -13.38 -5.16
C GLY A 75 -8.36 -14.80 -4.63
N THR A 76 -9.55 -15.37 -4.73
CA THR A 76 -9.85 -16.73 -4.25
C THR A 76 -9.19 -17.81 -5.10
N ALA A 77 -8.91 -17.56 -6.37
CA ALA A 77 -8.19 -18.50 -7.25
C ALA A 77 -6.85 -18.95 -6.66
N GLY A 78 -6.19 -18.10 -5.85
CA GLY A 78 -4.94 -18.45 -5.16
C GLY A 78 -5.05 -19.67 -4.26
N PHE A 79 -6.23 -20.00 -3.74
CA PHE A 79 -6.46 -21.19 -2.93
C PHE A 79 -6.29 -22.50 -3.75
N PHE A 80 -6.71 -22.49 -5.01
CA PHE A 80 -6.74 -23.66 -5.88
C PHE A 80 -5.45 -23.85 -6.70
N VAL A 81 -4.54 -22.86 -6.66
CA VAL A 81 -3.34 -22.86 -7.50
C VAL A 81 -2.18 -23.57 -6.77
N SER A 82 -1.53 -24.51 -7.47
CA SER A 82 -0.35 -25.25 -6.99
C SER A 82 0.98 -24.77 -7.61
N SER A 83 0.94 -23.84 -8.56
CA SER A 83 2.11 -23.34 -9.30
C SER A 83 2.34 -21.85 -9.00
N LEU A 84 3.59 -21.50 -8.63
CA LEU A 84 3.95 -20.11 -8.32
C LEU A 84 3.74 -19.14 -9.51
N PRO A 85 4.12 -19.47 -10.77
CA PRO A 85 3.83 -18.60 -11.91
C PRO A 85 2.34 -18.31 -12.09
N VAL A 86 1.49 -19.33 -11.93
CA VAL A 86 0.02 -19.15 -12.05
C VAL A 86 -0.50 -18.29 -10.89
N LEU A 87 0.03 -18.49 -9.68
CA LEU A 87 -0.28 -17.62 -8.54
C LEU A 87 0.09 -16.15 -8.82
N LEU A 88 1.28 -15.89 -9.36
CA LEU A 88 1.68 -14.54 -9.76
C LEU A 88 0.72 -13.94 -10.81
N GLY A 89 0.26 -14.75 -11.76
CA GLY A 89 -0.77 -14.36 -12.72
C GLY A 89 -2.08 -13.94 -12.05
N THR A 90 -2.58 -14.73 -11.08
CA THR A 90 -3.79 -14.35 -10.31
C THR A 90 -3.59 -13.06 -9.52
N ARG A 91 -2.39 -12.84 -8.95
CA ARG A 91 -2.04 -11.61 -8.23
C ARG A 91 -1.98 -10.39 -9.16
N THR A 92 -1.50 -10.59 -10.39
CA THR A 92 -1.50 -9.53 -11.40
C THR A 92 -2.94 -9.11 -11.75
N VAL A 93 -3.83 -10.07 -12.03
CA VAL A 93 -5.25 -9.77 -12.28
C VAL A 93 -5.91 -9.10 -11.08
N LEU A 94 -5.60 -9.55 -9.86
CA LEU A 94 -6.06 -8.90 -8.64
C LEU A 94 -5.63 -7.43 -8.56
N GLY A 95 -4.37 -7.12 -8.90
CA GLY A 95 -3.88 -5.75 -8.91
C GLY A 95 -4.58 -4.87 -9.95
N LEU A 96 -4.86 -5.39 -11.15
CA LEU A 96 -5.67 -4.69 -12.15
C LEU A 96 -7.07 -4.35 -11.60
N ALA A 97 -7.69 -5.30 -10.92
CA ALA A 97 -8.99 -5.12 -10.27
C ALA A 97 -8.94 -4.05 -9.16
N VAL A 98 -7.90 -4.05 -8.33
CA VAL A 98 -7.70 -3.02 -7.28
C VAL A 98 -7.59 -1.63 -7.87
N GLY A 99 -6.83 -1.45 -8.97
CA GLY A 99 -6.72 -0.17 -9.67
C GLY A 99 -8.08 0.32 -10.17
N GLY A 100 -8.92 -0.58 -10.69
CA GLY A 100 -10.30 -0.28 -11.08
C GLY A 100 -11.19 0.11 -9.89
N ILE A 101 -11.08 -0.59 -8.75
CA ILE A 101 -11.81 -0.25 -7.51
C ILE A 101 -11.39 1.14 -7.01
N MET A 102 -10.08 1.40 -6.86
CA MET A 102 -9.58 2.68 -6.36
C MET A 102 -10.05 3.84 -7.22
N THR A 103 -9.93 3.70 -8.53
CA THR A 103 -10.35 4.74 -9.49
C THR A 103 -11.85 4.97 -9.42
N SER A 104 -12.67 3.90 -9.43
CA SER A 104 -14.14 4.03 -9.40
C SER A 104 -14.63 4.62 -8.09
N VAL A 105 -14.08 4.21 -6.94
CA VAL A 105 -14.45 4.72 -5.62
C VAL A 105 -14.15 6.21 -5.52
N SER A 106 -12.94 6.62 -5.91
CA SER A 106 -12.53 8.03 -5.87
C SER A 106 -13.36 8.88 -6.84
N ALA A 107 -13.69 8.35 -8.02
CA ALA A 107 -14.52 9.04 -9.00
C ALA A 107 -15.96 9.21 -8.52
N LEU A 108 -16.59 8.17 -7.97
CA LEU A 108 -17.94 8.25 -7.41
C LEU A 108 -18.03 9.26 -6.26
N ILE A 109 -17.06 9.28 -5.36
CA ILE A 109 -17.00 10.28 -4.29
C ILE A 109 -16.88 11.69 -4.87
N THR A 110 -16.06 11.85 -5.92
CA THR A 110 -15.85 13.16 -6.57
C THR A 110 -17.10 13.64 -7.33
N ASP A 111 -17.90 12.72 -7.87
CA ASP A 111 -19.13 13.03 -8.59
C ASP A 111 -20.30 13.35 -7.65
N TRP A 112 -20.34 12.75 -6.44
CA TRP A 112 -21.45 12.93 -5.49
C TRP A 112 -21.25 14.10 -4.51
N PHE A 113 -20.01 14.49 -4.26
CA PHE A 113 -19.70 15.50 -3.24
C PHE A 113 -18.82 16.61 -3.78
N ASP A 114 -19.05 17.83 -3.31
CA ASP A 114 -18.28 19.03 -3.64
C ASP A 114 -17.65 19.68 -2.41
N GLY A 115 -16.67 20.56 -2.64
CA GLY A 115 -16.05 21.37 -1.60
C GLY A 115 -15.51 20.58 -0.41
N PRO A 116 -15.81 21.02 0.85
CA PRO A 116 -15.31 20.36 2.06
C PRO A 116 -15.83 18.93 2.27
N GLU A 117 -17.04 18.62 1.81
CA GLU A 117 -17.62 17.29 1.92
C GLU A 117 -16.86 16.26 1.08
N ARG A 118 -16.44 16.62 -0.15
CA ARG A 118 -15.58 15.78 -0.98
C ARG A 118 -14.30 15.39 -0.23
N GLY A 119 -13.63 16.37 0.40
CA GLY A 119 -12.44 16.12 1.21
C GLY A 119 -12.70 15.16 2.36
N ARG A 120 -13.84 15.31 3.05
CA ARG A 120 -14.26 14.43 4.15
C ARG A 120 -14.49 12.99 3.69
N PHE A 121 -15.18 12.78 2.56
CA PHE A 121 -15.45 11.43 2.05
C PHE A 121 -14.21 10.75 1.46
N LEU A 122 -13.29 11.49 0.82
CA LEU A 122 -11.97 10.97 0.43
C LEU A 122 -11.14 10.58 1.67
N GLY A 123 -11.24 11.34 2.76
CA GLY A 123 -10.67 10.96 4.05
C GLY A 123 -11.27 9.67 4.62
N PHE A 124 -12.57 9.49 4.54
CA PHE A 124 -13.23 8.24 4.91
C PHE A 124 -12.80 7.07 4.02
N GLN A 125 -12.65 7.27 2.70
CA GLN A 125 -12.11 6.26 1.80
C GLN A 125 -10.74 5.75 2.29
N GLN A 126 -9.85 6.66 2.67
CA GLN A 126 -8.53 6.27 3.16
C GLN A 126 -8.60 5.58 4.54
N ALA A 127 -9.46 6.05 5.43
CA ALA A 127 -9.68 5.42 6.73
C ALA A 127 -10.24 4.00 6.59
N PHE A 128 -11.21 3.79 5.72
CA PHE A 128 -11.77 2.46 5.44
C PHE A 128 -10.75 1.54 4.77
N ALA A 129 -9.92 2.05 3.86
CA ALA A 129 -8.81 1.28 3.28
C ALA A 129 -7.85 0.79 4.37
N SER A 130 -7.46 1.67 5.30
CA SER A 130 -6.58 1.32 6.43
C SER A 130 -7.24 0.34 7.40
N LEU A 131 -8.54 0.50 7.67
CA LEU A 131 -9.32 -0.43 8.49
C LEU A 131 -9.30 -1.85 7.90
N GLY A 132 -9.35 -1.96 6.56
CA GLY A 132 -9.17 -3.24 5.87
C GLY A 132 -7.86 -3.93 6.26
N GLY A 133 -6.74 -3.21 6.25
CA GLY A 133 -5.46 -3.76 6.70
C GLY A 133 -5.45 -4.18 8.17
N VAL A 134 -5.99 -3.35 9.05
CA VAL A 134 -6.04 -3.61 10.50
C VAL A 134 -6.89 -4.83 10.85
N VAL A 135 -7.99 -5.06 10.14
CA VAL A 135 -8.91 -6.18 10.41
C VAL A 135 -8.46 -7.47 9.70
N PHE A 136 -8.15 -7.37 8.41
CA PHE A 136 -7.91 -8.57 7.60
C PHE A 136 -6.52 -9.17 7.78
N LEU A 137 -5.49 -8.42 8.20
CA LEU A 137 -4.16 -8.97 8.44
C LEU A 137 -4.11 -9.94 9.62
N PRO A 138 -4.64 -9.62 10.82
CA PRO A 138 -4.71 -10.58 11.91
C PRO A 138 -5.56 -11.81 11.57
N LEU A 139 -6.70 -11.58 10.89
CA LEU A 139 -7.57 -12.69 10.46
C LEU A 139 -6.85 -13.62 9.47
N ALA A 140 -6.13 -13.05 8.52
CA ALA A 140 -5.29 -13.82 7.60
C ALA A 140 -4.20 -14.60 8.35
N GLY A 141 -3.59 -14.00 9.37
CA GLY A 141 -2.61 -14.67 10.21
C GLY A 141 -3.18 -15.89 10.94
N VAL A 142 -4.39 -15.76 11.51
CA VAL A 142 -5.09 -16.88 12.16
C VAL A 142 -5.40 -17.99 11.14
N LEU A 143 -5.94 -17.65 9.99
CA LEU A 143 -6.24 -18.63 8.93
C LEU A 143 -4.98 -19.29 8.38
N ALA A 144 -3.89 -18.53 8.18
CA ALA A 144 -2.61 -19.08 7.75
C ALA A 144 -1.97 -20.03 8.76
N GLY A 145 -2.35 -19.92 10.05
CA GLY A 145 -1.94 -20.86 11.10
C GLY A 145 -2.55 -22.26 10.94
N VAL A 146 -3.66 -22.38 10.23
CA VAL A 146 -4.31 -23.67 9.90
C VAL A 146 -3.82 -24.19 8.55
N ASP A 147 -3.90 -23.38 7.51
CA ASP A 147 -3.36 -23.63 6.18
C ASP A 147 -3.01 -22.30 5.52
N TRP A 148 -1.82 -22.18 4.94
CA TRP A 148 -1.34 -20.96 4.30
C TRP A 148 -2.21 -20.51 3.11
N ARG A 149 -3.06 -21.37 2.56
CA ARG A 149 -4.00 -21.07 1.46
C ARG A 149 -5.31 -20.50 1.95
N LEU A 150 -5.72 -20.73 3.20
CA LEU A 150 -7.02 -20.29 3.71
C LEU A 150 -7.22 -18.75 3.64
N PRO A 151 -6.22 -17.89 3.84
CA PRO A 151 -6.38 -16.45 3.67
C PRO A 151 -6.92 -16.03 2.30
N PHE A 152 -6.70 -16.82 1.24
CA PHE A 152 -7.24 -16.51 -0.09
C PHE A 152 -8.77 -16.48 -0.14
N TRP A 153 -9.48 -17.17 0.76
CA TRP A 153 -10.92 -17.08 0.86
C TRP A 153 -11.43 -15.73 1.33
N LEU A 154 -10.62 -14.94 2.03
CA LEU A 154 -11.02 -13.60 2.46
C LEU A 154 -11.31 -12.68 1.27
N TYR A 155 -10.73 -12.92 0.11
CA TYR A 155 -11.03 -12.15 -1.10
C TYR A 155 -12.47 -12.35 -1.59
N ALA A 156 -13.15 -13.44 -1.21
CA ALA A 156 -14.56 -13.68 -1.56
C ALA A 156 -15.51 -12.61 -0.98
N VAL A 157 -15.11 -11.89 0.08
CA VAL A 157 -15.85 -10.75 0.63
C VAL A 157 -16.19 -9.72 -0.45
N ALA A 158 -15.32 -9.56 -1.45
CA ALA A 158 -15.57 -8.65 -2.57
C ALA A 158 -16.80 -9.03 -3.39
N ALA A 159 -17.20 -10.30 -3.45
CA ALA A 159 -18.43 -10.73 -4.12
C ALA A 159 -19.67 -10.17 -3.40
N VAL A 160 -19.67 -10.16 -2.07
CA VAL A 160 -20.77 -9.58 -1.27
C VAL A 160 -20.84 -8.07 -1.51
N VAL A 161 -19.68 -7.39 -1.55
CA VAL A 161 -19.61 -5.96 -1.84
C VAL A 161 -20.09 -5.67 -3.28
N ALA A 162 -19.75 -6.54 -4.25
CA ALA A 162 -20.22 -6.43 -5.64
C ALA A 162 -21.75 -6.53 -5.75
N LEU A 163 -22.35 -7.51 -5.07
CA LEU A 163 -23.81 -7.65 -5.02
C LEU A 163 -24.47 -6.40 -4.43
N GLY A 164 -23.93 -5.87 -3.35
CA GLY A 164 -24.38 -4.62 -2.76
C GLY A 164 -24.20 -3.40 -3.67
N ALA A 165 -23.12 -3.36 -4.47
CA ALA A 165 -22.91 -2.30 -5.46
C ALA A 165 -23.88 -2.40 -6.64
N ILE A 166 -24.19 -3.61 -7.08
CA ILE A 166 -25.21 -3.84 -8.15
C ILE A 166 -26.58 -3.32 -7.68
N ALA A 167 -26.99 -3.69 -6.46
CA ALA A 167 -28.32 -3.37 -5.93
C ALA A 167 -28.47 -1.90 -5.50
N GLY A 168 -27.42 -1.31 -4.91
CA GLY A 168 -27.53 -0.02 -4.23
C GLY A 168 -26.94 1.18 -4.95
N LEU A 169 -26.21 1.00 -6.06
CA LEU A 169 -25.66 2.12 -6.82
C LEU A 169 -26.52 2.40 -8.06
N THR A 170 -26.75 3.67 -8.35
CA THR A 170 -27.39 4.13 -9.59
C THR A 170 -26.33 4.42 -10.66
N ASN A 171 -26.69 4.28 -11.93
CA ASN A 171 -25.85 4.74 -13.03
C ASN A 171 -26.09 6.25 -13.19
N GLU A 172 -25.17 7.06 -12.70
CA GLU A 172 -25.26 8.50 -12.86
C GLU A 172 -24.67 9.00 -14.19
N PRO A 173 -25.22 10.13 -14.75
CA PRO A 173 -24.71 10.72 -15.97
C PRO A 173 -23.27 11.21 -15.79
N ARG A 174 -22.49 11.07 -16.84
CA ARG A 174 -21.06 11.42 -16.91
C ARG A 174 -20.82 12.92 -16.71
N SER A 175 -19.99 13.27 -15.73
CA SER A 175 -19.28 14.54 -15.72
C SER A 175 -17.90 14.32 -16.36
N ALA A 176 -17.81 14.51 -17.67
CA ALA A 176 -16.53 14.43 -18.38
C ALA A 176 -15.70 15.70 -18.06
N GLN A 177 -14.85 15.64 -17.05
CA GLN A 177 -13.83 16.66 -16.87
C GLN A 177 -12.77 16.47 -17.97
N LYS A 178 -12.71 17.44 -18.91
CA LYS A 178 -11.68 17.47 -19.96
C LYS A 178 -10.31 17.64 -19.30
N ALA A 179 -9.40 16.73 -19.60
CA ALA A 179 -8.00 16.87 -19.23
C ALA A 179 -7.44 18.17 -19.84
N VAL A 180 -6.94 19.06 -19.01
CA VAL A 180 -6.33 20.31 -19.47
C VAL A 180 -4.86 20.04 -19.76
N PRO A 181 -4.38 20.23 -21.01
CA PRO A 181 -2.96 20.16 -21.32
C PRO A 181 -2.19 21.25 -20.57
N GLY A 182 -1.03 20.91 -20.04
CA GLY A 182 -0.16 21.87 -19.37
C GLY A 182 1.20 21.26 -19.08
N ALA A 183 2.22 22.12 -18.89
CA ALA A 183 3.57 21.69 -18.58
C ALA A 183 3.64 20.98 -17.22
N PHE A 184 4.29 19.84 -17.18
CA PHE A 184 4.47 19.07 -15.96
C PHE A 184 5.49 19.75 -15.03
N PRO A 185 5.17 19.99 -13.73
CA PRO A 185 6.09 20.63 -12.82
C PRO A 185 7.28 19.71 -12.52
N ARG A 186 8.49 20.07 -12.99
CA ARG A 186 9.72 19.28 -12.79
C ARG A 186 10.00 19.00 -11.31
N ALA A 187 9.64 19.90 -10.40
CA ALA A 187 9.78 19.72 -8.97
C ALA A 187 8.98 18.51 -8.43
N ALA A 188 7.91 18.08 -9.10
CA ALA A 188 7.15 16.89 -8.73
C ALA A 188 7.97 15.60 -8.84
N ILE A 189 8.95 15.55 -9.75
CA ILE A 189 9.81 14.36 -9.93
C ILE A 189 10.55 14.04 -8.64
N GLY A 190 11.12 15.02 -7.95
CA GLY A 190 11.80 14.82 -6.68
C GLY A 190 10.87 14.26 -5.60
N ILE A 191 9.61 14.71 -5.56
CA ILE A 191 8.60 14.22 -4.63
C ILE A 191 8.23 12.76 -4.95
N TYR A 192 8.10 12.40 -6.22
CA TYR A 192 7.84 11.01 -6.63
C TYR A 192 8.98 10.07 -6.29
N LEU A 193 10.23 10.52 -6.45
CA LEU A 193 11.41 9.73 -6.04
C LEU A 193 11.46 9.53 -4.52
N ILE A 194 11.14 10.55 -3.74
CA ILE A 194 11.05 10.42 -2.28
C ILE A 194 9.94 9.42 -1.91
N ALA A 195 8.77 9.48 -2.54
CA ALA A 195 7.68 8.55 -2.31
C ALA A 195 8.07 7.11 -2.67
N LEU A 196 8.71 6.92 -3.82
CA LEU A 196 9.21 5.63 -4.29
C LEU A 196 10.20 5.04 -3.29
N ILE A 197 11.23 5.81 -2.87
CA ILE A 197 12.25 5.33 -1.92
C ILE A 197 11.63 5.04 -0.55
N ALA A 198 10.77 5.92 -0.03
CA ALA A 198 10.11 5.71 1.26
C ALA A 198 9.23 4.46 1.27
N THR A 199 8.46 4.23 0.19
CA THR A 199 7.60 3.04 0.09
C THR A 199 8.37 1.76 -0.26
N LEU A 200 9.46 1.85 -1.01
CA LEU A 200 10.39 0.75 -1.22
C LEU A 200 10.97 0.28 0.12
N THR A 201 11.45 1.22 0.94
CA THR A 201 11.96 0.92 2.28
C THR A 201 10.85 0.36 3.18
N PHE A 202 9.68 0.98 3.23
CA PHE A 202 8.57 0.53 4.06
C PHE A 202 8.11 -0.88 3.72
N TYR A 203 8.05 -1.23 2.42
CA TYR A 203 7.58 -2.54 1.97
C TYR A 203 8.55 -3.69 2.24
N MET A 204 9.76 -3.39 2.71
CA MET A 204 10.64 -4.40 3.28
C MET A 204 9.97 -5.11 4.47
N ALA A 205 9.13 -4.42 5.26
CA ALA A 205 8.41 -5.04 6.37
C ALA A 205 7.47 -6.18 5.89
N PRO A 206 6.42 -5.95 5.09
CA PRO A 206 5.52 -7.03 4.70
C PRO A 206 6.19 -8.13 3.85
N THR A 207 7.34 -7.87 3.23
CA THR A 207 8.04 -8.85 2.35
C THR A 207 9.14 -9.65 3.04
N GLN A 208 9.82 -9.11 4.05
CA GLN A 208 10.95 -9.75 4.73
C GLN A 208 10.67 -10.08 6.19
N LEU A 209 9.91 -9.21 6.89
CA LEU A 209 9.65 -9.38 8.31
C LEU A 209 8.92 -10.67 8.68
N PRO A 210 7.98 -11.22 7.86
CA PRO A 210 7.37 -12.51 8.14
C PRO A 210 8.39 -13.65 8.30
N PHE A 211 9.45 -13.64 7.49
CA PHE A 211 10.53 -14.63 7.58
C PHE A 211 11.37 -14.42 8.85
N LEU A 212 11.75 -13.17 9.16
CA LEU A 212 12.47 -12.85 10.39
C LEU A 212 11.67 -13.26 11.64
N LEU A 213 10.37 -12.95 11.68
CA LEU A 213 9.52 -13.31 12.82
C LEU A 213 9.34 -14.83 12.95
N ARG A 214 9.23 -15.57 11.84
CA ARG A 214 9.22 -17.03 11.85
C ARG A 214 10.52 -17.57 12.47
N ASP A 215 11.67 -17.04 12.06
CA ASP A 215 12.98 -17.46 12.54
C ASP A 215 13.15 -17.17 14.06
N LEU A 216 12.43 -16.18 14.58
CA LEU A 216 12.30 -15.88 16.02
C LEU A 216 11.22 -16.72 16.73
N GLY A 217 10.59 -17.68 16.02
CA GLY A 217 9.59 -18.58 16.58
C GLY A 217 8.15 -18.05 16.57
N ALA A 218 7.87 -16.94 15.89
CA ALA A 218 6.51 -16.41 15.78
C ALA A 218 5.66 -17.22 14.81
N GLY A 219 4.47 -17.63 15.23
CA GLY A 219 3.47 -18.22 14.35
C GLY A 219 2.77 -17.18 13.44
N PRO A 220 2.06 -17.65 12.38
CA PRO A 220 1.41 -16.77 11.40
C PRO A 220 0.43 -15.75 12.00
N ALA A 221 -0.28 -16.11 13.07
CA ALA A 221 -1.19 -15.20 13.77
C ALA A 221 -0.46 -14.00 14.38
N VAL A 222 0.70 -14.23 15.02
CA VAL A 222 1.55 -13.17 15.58
C VAL A 222 2.10 -12.30 14.45
N ILE A 223 2.57 -12.91 13.36
CA ILE A 223 3.05 -12.19 12.16
C ILE A 223 1.96 -11.24 11.62
N GLY A 224 0.74 -11.76 11.46
CA GLY A 224 -0.40 -10.95 10.98
C GLY A 224 -0.72 -9.77 11.91
N LEU A 225 -0.71 -9.99 13.23
CA LEU A 225 -0.97 -8.95 14.23
C LEU A 225 0.14 -7.87 14.24
N VAL A 226 1.39 -8.30 14.23
CA VAL A 226 2.56 -7.39 14.21
C VAL A 226 2.53 -6.51 12.96
N VAL A 227 2.33 -7.11 11.78
CA VAL A 227 2.27 -6.34 10.52
C VAL A 227 1.06 -5.40 10.50
N ALA A 228 -0.09 -5.79 11.05
CA ALA A 228 -1.26 -4.91 11.19
C ALA A 228 -0.97 -3.69 12.05
N GLY A 229 -0.14 -3.84 13.09
CA GLY A 229 0.30 -2.74 13.96
C GLY A 229 0.94 -1.59 13.20
N SER A 230 1.74 -1.87 12.16
CA SER A 230 2.35 -0.82 11.32
C SER A 230 1.30 0.01 10.56
N THR A 231 0.23 -0.64 10.11
CA THR A 231 -0.88 0.06 9.45
C THR A 231 -1.60 0.98 10.44
N LEU A 232 -1.82 0.51 11.66
CA LEU A 232 -2.48 1.29 12.73
C LEU A 232 -1.63 2.53 13.10
N THR A 233 -0.32 2.37 13.29
CA THR A 233 0.56 3.51 13.61
C THR A 233 0.76 4.46 12.43
N SER A 234 0.68 3.97 11.20
CA SER A 234 0.66 4.84 10.01
C SER A 234 -0.57 5.73 10.00
N VAL A 235 -1.75 5.21 10.37
CA VAL A 235 -2.96 6.03 10.56
C VAL A 235 -2.75 7.07 11.66
N ALA A 236 -2.17 6.68 12.80
CA ALA A 236 -1.87 7.62 13.87
C ALA A 236 -0.93 8.75 13.41
N GLY A 237 0.12 8.42 12.66
CA GLY A 237 1.02 9.40 12.03
C GLY A 237 0.29 10.38 11.12
N ALA A 238 -0.60 9.86 10.25
CA ALA A 238 -1.40 10.68 9.35
C ALA A 238 -2.38 11.62 10.08
N LEU A 239 -2.93 11.20 11.21
CA LEU A 239 -3.80 12.03 12.05
C LEU A 239 -3.05 13.11 12.84
N VAL A 240 -1.80 12.85 13.20
CA VAL A 240 -0.95 13.82 13.90
C VAL A 240 -0.31 14.82 12.94
N PHE A 241 -0.05 14.41 11.69
CA PHE A 241 0.60 15.21 10.65
C PHE A 241 0.12 16.67 10.55
N PRO A 242 -1.21 17.00 10.54
CA PRO A 242 -1.67 18.39 10.37
C PRO A 242 -1.28 19.32 11.51
N LYS A 243 -0.90 18.76 12.66
CA LYS A 243 -0.51 19.51 13.88
C LYS A 243 0.99 19.82 13.94
N LEU A 244 1.77 19.30 12.99
CA LEU A 244 3.23 19.39 13.00
C LEU A 244 3.74 20.39 11.93
N PRO A 245 4.92 21.01 12.14
CA PRO A 245 5.52 21.92 11.17
C PRO A 245 5.91 21.17 9.89
N GLN A 246 5.25 21.48 8.77
CA GLN A 246 5.29 20.70 7.54
C GLN A 246 6.63 20.68 6.83
N GLY A 247 7.51 21.65 7.11
CA GLY A 247 8.80 21.80 6.44
C GLY A 247 9.74 20.59 6.57
N ARG A 248 9.97 20.15 7.79
CA ARG A 248 10.93 19.09 8.13
C ARG A 248 10.32 17.70 8.25
N ILE A 249 8.99 17.60 8.17
CA ILE A 249 8.27 16.39 8.57
C ILE A 249 8.53 15.20 7.62
N THR A 250 8.75 15.43 6.33
CA THR A 250 9.12 14.36 5.39
C THR A 250 10.43 13.71 5.81
N GLY A 251 11.47 14.53 6.08
CA GLY A 251 12.77 14.02 6.51
C GLY A 251 12.69 13.32 7.87
N ALA A 252 11.97 13.89 8.84
CA ALA A 252 11.76 13.30 10.15
C ALA A 252 11.01 11.95 10.06
N GLY A 253 9.95 11.87 9.23
CA GLY A 253 9.21 10.63 9.02
C GLY A 253 10.05 9.53 8.36
N ILE A 254 10.91 9.89 7.40
CA ILE A 254 11.87 8.96 6.77
C ILE A 254 12.93 8.51 7.79
N ALA A 255 13.42 9.42 8.64
CA ALA A 255 14.36 9.08 9.69
C ALA A 255 13.77 8.12 10.73
N LEU A 256 12.49 8.33 11.13
CA LEU A 256 11.77 7.42 12.01
C LEU A 256 11.56 6.04 11.35
N LEU A 257 11.23 6.00 10.05
CA LEU A 257 11.13 4.75 9.31
C LEU A 257 12.45 3.98 9.38
N GLY A 258 13.58 4.66 9.09
CA GLY A 258 14.90 4.04 9.13
C GLY A 258 15.30 3.60 10.54
N ALA A 259 15.08 4.42 11.56
CA ALA A 259 15.37 4.05 12.96
C ALA A 259 14.58 2.82 13.40
N GLY A 260 13.30 2.70 12.99
CA GLY A 260 12.49 1.51 13.22
C GLY A 260 13.09 0.26 12.58
N TRP A 261 13.56 0.36 11.33
CA TRP A 261 14.22 -0.76 10.63
C TRP A 261 15.55 -1.13 11.25
N ALA A 262 16.37 -0.15 11.65
CA ALA A 262 17.62 -0.42 12.37
C ALA A 262 17.36 -1.16 13.70
N LEU A 263 16.32 -0.78 14.43
CA LEU A 263 15.92 -1.47 15.67
C LEU A 263 15.45 -2.91 15.38
N ILE A 264 14.65 -3.14 14.31
CA ILE A 264 14.21 -4.49 13.92
C ILE A 264 15.41 -5.40 13.69
N GLY A 265 16.41 -4.96 12.95
CA GLY A 265 17.55 -5.80 12.62
C GLY A 265 18.58 -5.93 13.74
N ALA A 266 18.55 -5.09 14.77
CA ALA A 266 19.51 -5.07 15.87
C ALA A 266 19.06 -5.91 17.09
N THR A 267 17.95 -6.68 17.00
CA THR A 267 17.36 -7.40 18.14
C THR A 267 16.76 -8.74 17.74
N ASP A 268 16.81 -9.68 18.66
CA ASP A 268 16.12 -10.99 18.56
C ASP A 268 14.81 -11.02 19.37
N SER A 269 14.41 -9.90 19.97
CA SER A 269 13.18 -9.79 20.74
C SER A 269 11.99 -9.41 19.84
N ILE A 270 10.98 -10.25 19.76
CA ILE A 270 9.73 -9.98 19.01
C ILE A 270 9.09 -8.67 19.47
N TRP A 271 9.18 -8.30 20.75
CA TRP A 271 8.64 -7.06 21.29
C TRP A 271 9.37 -5.83 20.76
N LEU A 272 10.70 -5.88 20.67
CA LEU A 272 11.49 -4.78 20.12
C LEU A 272 11.37 -4.71 18.60
N VAL A 273 11.28 -5.84 17.91
CA VAL A 273 10.93 -5.92 16.48
C VAL A 273 9.58 -5.24 16.24
N THR A 274 8.58 -5.56 17.07
CA THR A 274 7.26 -4.91 16.99
C THR A 274 7.36 -3.41 17.23
N ALA A 275 8.09 -2.97 18.28
CA ALA A 275 8.29 -1.55 18.56
C ALA A 275 8.95 -0.82 17.38
N GLY A 276 10.00 -1.40 16.78
CA GLY A 276 10.65 -0.85 15.58
C GLY A 276 9.68 -0.71 14.42
N LEU A 277 8.82 -1.73 14.19
CA LEU A 277 7.81 -1.69 13.15
C LEU A 277 6.75 -0.60 13.39
N LEU A 278 6.31 -0.42 14.63
CA LEU A 278 5.35 0.64 15.00
C LEU A 278 5.95 2.04 14.78
N VAL A 279 7.23 2.25 15.14
CA VAL A 279 7.96 3.50 14.89
C VAL A 279 8.07 3.77 13.40
N GLY A 280 8.46 2.78 12.61
CA GLY A 280 8.57 2.90 11.14
C GLY A 280 7.23 3.18 10.48
N GLY A 281 6.17 2.51 10.92
CA GLY A 281 4.79 2.73 10.44
C GLY A 281 4.32 4.15 10.71
N PHE A 282 4.54 4.67 11.92
CA PHE A 282 4.24 6.07 12.27
C PHE A 282 5.00 7.04 11.35
N GLY A 283 6.29 6.78 11.10
CA GLY A 283 7.11 7.57 10.19
C GLY A 283 6.51 7.70 8.79
N VAL A 284 6.09 6.58 8.18
CA VAL A 284 5.42 6.59 6.86
C VAL A 284 4.08 7.32 6.90
N GLY A 285 3.35 7.21 8.00
CA GLY A 285 2.11 7.95 8.24
C GLY A 285 2.30 9.47 8.20
N LEU A 286 3.47 9.97 8.55
CA LEU A 286 3.82 11.39 8.42
C LEU A 286 4.23 11.75 6.97
N VAL A 287 4.93 10.87 6.28
CA VAL A 287 5.53 11.14 4.95
C VAL A 287 4.47 11.29 3.88
N VAL A 288 3.58 10.31 3.72
CA VAL A 288 2.65 10.25 2.58
C VAL A 288 1.70 11.44 2.52
N PRO A 289 1.03 11.86 3.61
CA PRO A 289 0.18 13.06 3.58
C PRO A 289 0.95 14.35 3.25
N ASN A 290 2.19 14.49 3.75
CA ASN A 290 3.02 15.65 3.46
C ASN A 290 3.41 15.72 1.97
N LEU A 291 3.77 14.58 1.36
CA LEU A 291 4.07 14.54 -0.08
C LEU A 291 2.84 14.88 -0.92
N ASN A 292 1.64 14.40 -0.53
CA ASN A 292 0.38 14.76 -1.17
C ASN A 292 0.13 16.27 -1.10
N LEU A 293 0.29 16.87 0.07
CA LEU A 293 0.09 18.31 0.27
C LEU A 293 1.05 19.12 -0.60
N ARG A 294 2.36 18.84 -0.56
CA ARG A 294 3.37 19.53 -1.36
C ARG A 294 3.09 19.44 -2.86
N LEU A 295 2.62 18.29 -3.34
CA LEU A 295 2.24 18.14 -4.75
C LEU A 295 0.98 18.92 -5.09
N ALA A 296 -0.01 18.95 -4.20
CA ALA A 296 -1.22 19.74 -4.39
C ALA A 296 -0.92 21.26 -4.47
N ASP A 297 0.08 21.73 -3.70
CA ASP A 297 0.52 23.13 -3.71
C ASP A 297 1.34 23.48 -4.99
N LEU A 298 2.11 22.53 -5.51
CA LEU A 298 2.90 22.71 -6.74
C LEU A 298 2.04 22.66 -8.01
N ALA A 299 0.89 21.97 -7.96
CA ALA A 299 0.06 21.71 -9.13
C ALA A 299 -1.02 22.77 -9.32
N PRO A 300 -1.14 23.38 -10.52
CA PRO A 300 -2.31 24.18 -10.87
C PRO A 300 -3.60 23.37 -10.66
N PRO A 301 -4.72 24.01 -10.21
CA PRO A 301 -5.96 23.29 -9.89
C PRO A 301 -6.42 22.32 -10.98
N ALA A 302 -6.31 22.72 -12.25
CA ALA A 302 -6.68 21.92 -13.41
C ALA A 302 -5.79 20.68 -13.65
N GLN A 303 -4.59 20.60 -13.05
CA GLN A 303 -3.63 19.52 -13.23
C GLN A 303 -3.40 18.68 -11.98
N ARG A 304 -4.01 19.04 -10.84
CA ARG A 304 -3.82 18.36 -9.55
C ARG A 304 -4.03 16.84 -9.63
N GLY A 305 -5.10 16.40 -10.30
CA GLY A 305 -5.38 14.98 -10.47
C GLY A 305 -4.25 14.24 -11.19
N ARG A 306 -3.71 14.81 -12.29
CA ARG A 306 -2.60 14.23 -13.05
C ARG A 306 -1.30 14.19 -12.24
N VAL A 307 -1.01 15.23 -11.47
CA VAL A 307 0.21 15.29 -10.64
C VAL A 307 0.09 14.33 -9.46
N LEU A 308 -1.06 14.24 -8.80
CA LEU A 308 -1.27 13.30 -7.70
C LEU A 308 -1.28 11.84 -8.17
N SER A 309 -1.72 11.54 -9.39
CA SER A 309 -1.63 10.17 -9.93
C SER A 309 -0.19 9.68 -10.10
N GLY A 310 0.75 10.59 -10.40
CA GLY A 310 2.17 10.28 -10.42
C GLY A 310 2.73 9.87 -9.05
N LEU A 311 2.23 10.47 -7.96
CA LEU A 311 2.58 10.05 -6.60
C LEU A 311 2.11 8.62 -6.32
N VAL A 312 0.87 8.31 -6.68
CA VAL A 312 0.30 6.97 -6.53
C VAL A 312 1.14 5.94 -7.30
N ALA A 313 1.52 6.25 -8.55
CA ALA A 313 2.40 5.40 -9.34
C ALA A 313 3.77 5.21 -8.66
N GLY A 314 4.38 6.28 -8.13
CA GLY A 314 5.65 6.20 -7.39
C GLY A 314 5.55 5.33 -6.15
N ILE A 315 4.47 5.45 -5.37
CA ILE A 315 4.19 4.62 -4.19
C ILE A 315 4.12 3.14 -4.57
N PHE A 316 3.27 2.77 -5.51
CA PHE A 316 3.08 1.37 -5.89
C PHE A 316 4.29 0.77 -6.61
N LEU A 317 5.03 1.57 -7.38
CA LEU A 317 6.28 1.15 -7.99
C LEU A 317 7.36 0.89 -6.92
N GLY A 318 7.46 1.73 -5.88
CA GLY A 318 8.34 1.50 -4.74
C GLY A 318 8.02 0.20 -4.01
N GLN A 319 6.73 -0.07 -3.78
CA GLN A 319 6.28 -1.34 -3.20
C GLN A 319 6.71 -2.56 -4.03
N PHE A 320 6.52 -2.50 -5.35
CA PHE A 320 6.93 -3.58 -6.25
C PHE A 320 8.44 -3.79 -6.26
N LEU A 321 9.21 -2.72 -6.31
CA LEU A 321 10.67 -2.78 -6.38
C LEU A 321 11.32 -3.23 -5.07
N SER A 322 10.61 -3.16 -3.93
CA SER A 322 11.16 -3.48 -2.61
C SER A 322 11.82 -4.86 -2.53
N PRO A 323 11.16 -6.00 -2.83
CA PRO A 323 11.82 -7.29 -2.76
C PRO A 323 12.94 -7.45 -3.79
N LEU A 324 12.87 -6.79 -4.94
CA LEU A 324 13.91 -6.83 -5.97
C LEU A 324 15.17 -6.09 -5.55
N ALA A 325 15.01 -4.91 -4.92
CA ALA A 325 16.14 -4.12 -4.42
C ALA A 325 16.84 -4.78 -3.23
N ILE A 326 16.08 -5.51 -2.39
CA ILE A 326 16.60 -6.19 -1.20
C ILE A 326 17.11 -7.61 -1.53
N ALA A 327 16.67 -8.20 -2.64
CA ALA A 327 17.04 -9.56 -3.06
C ALA A 327 18.54 -9.85 -3.06
N PRO A 328 19.46 -8.96 -3.51
CA PRO A 328 20.90 -9.23 -3.46
C PRO A 328 21.49 -9.07 -2.04
N LEU A 329 20.87 -8.29 -1.18
CA LEU A 329 21.39 -7.97 0.15
C LEU A 329 21.14 -9.12 1.14
N VAL A 330 19.95 -9.73 1.13
CA VAL A 330 19.57 -10.78 2.09
C VAL A 330 20.50 -12.00 2.06
N PRO A 331 20.85 -12.59 0.89
CA PRO A 331 21.80 -13.71 0.86
C PRO A 331 23.22 -13.32 1.30
N ALA A 332 23.61 -12.05 1.12
CA ALA A 332 24.95 -11.59 1.44
C ALA A 332 25.17 -11.36 2.95
N VAL A 333 24.16 -10.80 3.64
CA VAL A 333 24.31 -10.37 5.03
C VAL A 333 23.23 -10.93 5.99
N GLY A 334 22.24 -11.63 5.50
CA GLY A 334 21.08 -12.09 6.27
C GLY A 334 19.98 -11.03 6.38
N ILE A 335 18.75 -11.48 6.77
CA ILE A 335 17.59 -10.59 6.87
C ILE A 335 17.77 -9.51 7.93
N ALA A 336 18.25 -9.87 9.12
CA ALA A 336 18.46 -8.94 10.23
C ALA A 336 19.44 -7.82 9.87
N ALA A 337 20.62 -8.17 9.35
CA ALA A 337 21.59 -7.18 8.90
C ALA A 337 21.09 -6.33 7.73
N ALA A 338 20.29 -6.89 6.81
CA ALA A 338 19.65 -6.13 5.75
C ALA A 338 18.70 -5.05 6.32
N PHE A 339 17.95 -5.35 7.40
CA PHE A 339 17.15 -4.35 8.12
C PHE A 339 18.02 -3.28 8.75
N VAL A 340 19.16 -3.63 9.41
CA VAL A 340 20.08 -2.65 9.99
C VAL A 340 20.63 -1.70 8.92
N TRP A 341 21.22 -2.24 7.85
CA TRP A 341 21.82 -1.41 6.80
C TRP A 341 20.81 -0.50 6.11
N THR A 342 19.67 -1.04 5.73
CA THR A 342 18.58 -0.25 5.13
C THR A 342 18.10 0.80 6.13
N GLY A 343 17.96 0.44 7.40
CA GLY A 343 17.54 1.34 8.45
C GLY A 343 18.50 2.50 8.65
N VAL A 344 19.81 2.23 8.77
CA VAL A 344 20.85 3.26 8.95
C VAL A 344 20.88 4.22 7.76
N VAL A 345 20.92 3.69 6.52
CA VAL A 345 20.94 4.52 5.30
C VAL A 345 19.68 5.41 5.22
N THR A 346 18.52 4.84 5.53
CA THR A 346 17.25 5.59 5.51
C THR A 346 17.19 6.64 6.61
N THR A 347 17.70 6.34 7.82
CA THR A 347 17.75 7.31 8.92
C THR A 347 18.63 8.50 8.57
N VAL A 348 19.85 8.23 8.08
CA VAL A 348 20.80 9.28 7.68
C VAL A 348 20.22 10.12 6.54
N GLY A 349 19.65 9.48 5.50
CA GLY A 349 19.01 10.18 4.39
C GLY A 349 17.83 11.04 4.85
N GLY A 350 17.00 10.55 5.75
CA GLY A 350 15.91 11.31 6.36
C GLY A 350 16.39 12.49 7.19
N ALA A 351 17.44 12.31 7.99
CA ALA A 351 18.04 13.38 8.78
C ALA A 351 18.64 14.49 7.89
N ILE A 352 19.35 14.12 6.82
CA ILE A 352 19.87 15.08 5.83
C ILE A 352 18.74 15.88 5.20
N LEU A 353 17.65 15.21 4.80
CA LEU A 353 16.46 15.89 4.22
C LEU A 353 15.79 16.84 5.22
N ALA A 354 15.71 16.44 6.50
CA ALA A 354 15.13 17.28 7.55
C ALA A 354 16.00 18.53 7.85
N LEU A 355 17.31 18.38 7.90
CA LEU A 355 18.27 19.46 8.18
C LEU A 355 18.50 20.37 6.98
N GLY A 356 18.46 19.83 5.76
CA GLY A 356 18.64 20.57 4.51
C GLY A 356 17.44 21.44 4.14
N TYR A 357 16.31 21.28 4.81
CA TYR A 357 15.14 22.12 4.58
C TYR A 357 15.35 23.52 5.22
N LYS A 358 15.73 24.49 4.38
CA LYS A 358 15.72 25.90 4.77
C LYS A 358 14.28 26.39 4.66
N GLU A 359 13.70 26.84 5.77
CA GLU A 359 12.46 27.62 5.73
C GLU A 359 12.71 28.83 4.83
N LYS A 360 11.96 28.94 3.73
CA LYS A 360 11.90 30.19 3.00
C LYS A 360 11.12 31.15 3.88
N ASN A 361 11.85 32.05 4.56
CA ASN A 361 11.28 33.25 5.17
C ASN A 361 10.60 34.12 4.13
#